data_90cfa747c4e9863a68328f7f87510c03
#
_entry.id   90cfa747c4e9863a68328f7f87510c03
#
_cell.length_a   1.000
_cell.length_b   1.000
_cell.length_c   1.000
_cell.angle_alpha   90.00
_cell.angle_beta   90.00
_cell.angle_gamma   90.00
#
_symmetry.space_group_name_H-M   'P 1'
#
loop_
_entity.id
_entity.type
_entity.pdbx_description
1 polymer ?
#
loop_
_entity_poly.entity_id
_entity_poly.type
_entity_poly.pdbx_seq_one_letter_code
_entity_poly.pdbx_strand_id
1 'polypeptide(L)'
;MTDSQHSCQTVAGVWSRLWEEDPLRAADDEIDRTTLVLWTQTPSGVYIDLRLPLGSPGRLEGRKCPEALLARGFSHSQDFLNIIFKQKSFAGRLEFSKGDTTDGKALEKDEILLQLSKQAPVYTCFWKREIDFQPPTGGLDIGVCCNSSGSEIRETGYDGSYAEGWKLLDDTKEGPFLAMELVSENGIARTGSWVRAGKHFAYAIGRPKNAELAEQLMCPLESSNIHQSVGKTLQEAMTNVEENVATRMVHCYVSVFGEITMRTDGLQKCWQILYSTHPDLVGCTLFEMSASDELGKKADSNCSILKPITNLEASMEVEQVLKVGHEELTRIWKVVEVSSKDVLIS
;
A
#
# COMPACT_ATOMS: atom_id res chain seq x y z
N MET A 1 25.56 -7.34 8.39
CA MET A 1 24.13 -7.48 8.09
C MET A 1 23.62 -8.71 8.84
N THR A 2 22.50 -8.61 9.52
CA THR A 2 21.85 -9.78 10.13
C THR A 2 21.20 -10.65 9.05
N ASP A 3 20.97 -11.94 9.29
CA ASP A 3 20.31 -12.83 8.33
C ASP A 3 18.92 -12.30 7.90
N SER A 4 18.23 -11.60 8.79
CA SER A 4 16.93 -10.94 8.50
C SER A 4 17.06 -9.80 7.47
N GLN A 5 18.11 -8.97 7.55
CA GLN A 5 18.34 -7.90 6.57
C GLN A 5 18.68 -8.43 5.18
N HIS A 6 19.42 -9.55 5.11
CA HIS A 6 19.73 -10.18 3.83
C HIS A 6 18.46 -10.75 3.16
N SER A 7 17.53 -11.28 3.94
CA SER A 7 16.27 -11.84 3.43
C SER A 7 15.30 -10.79 2.91
N CYS A 8 15.15 -9.63 3.61
CA CYS A 8 14.34 -8.51 3.12
C CYS A 8 14.87 -7.95 1.79
N GLN A 9 16.19 -7.93 1.61
CA GLN A 9 16.83 -7.48 0.39
C GLN A 9 16.48 -8.35 -0.84
N THR A 10 16.27 -9.66 -0.63
CA THR A 10 15.93 -10.59 -1.72
C THR A 10 14.51 -10.43 -2.26
N VAL A 11 13.61 -9.81 -1.49
CA VAL A 11 12.21 -9.56 -1.87
C VAL A 11 11.89 -8.07 -2.03
N ALA A 12 12.89 -7.18 -2.00
CA ALA A 12 12.68 -5.78 -2.30
C ALA A 12 12.22 -5.59 -3.75
N GLY A 13 11.28 -4.67 -3.98
CA GLY A 13 10.70 -4.43 -5.30
C GLY A 13 9.19 -4.26 -5.26
N VAL A 14 8.57 -4.40 -6.42
CA VAL A 14 7.09 -4.43 -6.56
C VAL A 14 6.68 -5.80 -7.05
N TRP A 15 5.79 -6.42 -6.30
CA TRP A 15 5.24 -7.74 -6.59
C TRP A 15 3.76 -7.63 -6.94
N SER A 16 3.35 -8.31 -8.02
CA SER A 16 1.95 -8.48 -8.39
C SER A 16 1.51 -9.89 -8.09
N ARG A 17 0.40 -10.05 -7.38
CA ARG A 17 -0.20 -11.35 -7.13
C ARG A 17 -0.80 -11.90 -8.42
N LEU A 18 -0.42 -13.11 -8.77
CA LEU A 18 -0.94 -13.82 -9.93
C LEU A 18 -2.23 -14.58 -9.62
N TRP A 19 -2.29 -15.16 -8.41
CA TRP A 19 -3.40 -15.99 -7.94
C TRP A 19 -3.34 -16.16 -6.43
N GLU A 20 -4.49 -16.51 -5.85
CA GLU A 20 -4.65 -16.99 -4.46
C GLU A 20 -5.52 -18.25 -4.49
N GLU A 21 -5.12 -19.25 -3.75
CA GLU A 21 -5.84 -20.52 -3.60
C GLU A 21 -5.91 -20.95 -2.12
N ASP A 22 -6.91 -21.74 -1.80
CA ASP A 22 -6.94 -22.51 -0.54
C ASP A 22 -6.37 -23.90 -0.82
N PRO A 23 -5.16 -24.24 -0.35
CA PRO A 23 -4.51 -25.51 -0.65
C PRO A 23 -5.24 -26.72 -0.05
N LEU A 24 -6.22 -26.50 0.85
CA LEU A 24 -7.05 -27.53 1.44
C LEU A 24 -8.36 -27.79 0.70
N ARG A 25 -8.71 -26.90 -0.23
CA ARG A 25 -9.93 -27.04 -1.04
C ARG A 25 -9.74 -28.07 -2.15
N ALA A 26 -10.84 -28.67 -2.55
CA ALA A 26 -10.84 -29.60 -3.70
C ALA A 26 -10.42 -28.86 -4.97
N ALA A 27 -9.83 -29.59 -5.93
CA ALA A 27 -9.25 -29.06 -7.17
C ALA A 27 -10.23 -28.25 -8.07
N ASP A 28 -11.53 -28.27 -7.76
CA ASP A 28 -12.58 -27.55 -8.48
C ASP A 28 -12.92 -26.17 -7.87
N ASP A 29 -12.29 -25.81 -6.75
CA ASP A 29 -12.52 -24.49 -6.12
C ASP A 29 -11.78 -23.39 -6.87
N GLU A 30 -12.49 -22.29 -7.08
CA GLU A 30 -12.06 -21.16 -7.90
C GLU A 30 -10.83 -20.45 -7.32
N ILE A 31 -9.73 -20.46 -8.08
CA ILE A 31 -8.53 -19.70 -7.75
C ILE A 31 -8.85 -18.21 -7.94
N ASP A 32 -8.69 -17.38 -6.89
CA ASP A 32 -8.88 -15.92 -7.03
C ASP A 32 -7.78 -15.30 -7.89
N ARG A 33 -8.18 -14.87 -9.08
CA ARG A 33 -7.37 -14.06 -10.01
C ARG A 33 -8.00 -12.68 -10.25
N THR A 34 -9.06 -12.36 -9.53
CA THR A 34 -9.87 -11.15 -9.78
C THR A 34 -9.43 -9.98 -8.92
N THR A 35 -8.89 -10.24 -7.74
CA THR A 35 -8.36 -9.20 -6.86
C THR A 35 -7.00 -8.72 -7.36
N LEU A 36 -6.89 -7.43 -7.72
CA LEU A 36 -5.60 -6.80 -7.96
C LEU A 36 -4.86 -6.69 -6.62
N VAL A 37 -3.67 -7.25 -6.55
CA VAL A 37 -2.79 -7.10 -5.39
C VAL A 37 -1.41 -6.65 -5.85
N LEU A 38 -0.94 -5.55 -5.26
CA LEU A 38 0.36 -4.95 -5.50
C LEU A 38 1.08 -4.75 -4.18
N TRP A 39 2.13 -5.51 -3.95
CA TRP A 39 2.99 -5.41 -2.79
C TRP A 39 4.27 -4.68 -3.16
N THR A 40 4.51 -3.52 -2.57
CA THR A 40 5.71 -2.69 -2.77
C THR A 40 6.55 -2.71 -1.51
N GLN A 41 7.83 -3.06 -1.62
CA GLN A 41 8.73 -3.21 -0.49
C GLN A 41 10.12 -2.68 -0.75
N THR A 42 10.72 -2.11 0.31
CA THR A 42 12.14 -1.71 0.33
C THR A 42 13.03 -2.79 0.96
N PRO A 43 14.35 -2.73 0.77
CA PRO A 43 15.32 -3.61 1.42
C PRO A 43 15.25 -3.64 2.95
N SER A 44 14.81 -2.56 3.61
CA SER A 44 14.61 -2.52 5.06
C SER A 44 13.35 -3.25 5.55
N GLY A 45 12.52 -3.74 4.62
CA GLY A 45 11.27 -4.43 4.94
C GLY A 45 10.06 -3.51 5.14
N VAL A 46 10.19 -2.20 4.90
CA VAL A 46 9.00 -1.32 4.86
C VAL A 46 8.19 -1.68 3.63
N TYR A 47 6.91 -1.99 3.82
CA TYR A 47 6.05 -2.43 2.73
C TYR A 47 4.68 -1.78 2.75
N ILE A 48 4.04 -1.81 1.56
CA ILE A 48 2.64 -1.47 1.35
C ILE A 48 2.04 -2.52 0.43
N ASP A 49 0.93 -3.11 0.85
CA ASP A 49 0.14 -4.08 0.10
C ASP A 49 -1.22 -3.46 -0.23
N LEU A 50 -1.48 -3.21 -1.51
CA LEU A 50 -2.73 -2.66 -2.01
C LEU A 50 -3.56 -3.78 -2.63
N ARG A 51 -4.75 -4.05 -2.08
CA ARG A 51 -5.67 -5.10 -2.55
C ARG A 51 -7.01 -4.51 -2.97
N LEU A 52 -7.31 -4.54 -4.26
CA LEU A 52 -8.54 -4.02 -4.86
C LEU A 52 -9.31 -5.13 -5.55
N PRO A 53 -10.49 -5.55 -5.04
CA PRO A 53 -11.34 -6.52 -5.69
C PRO A 53 -11.77 -6.09 -7.10
N LEU A 54 -12.16 -7.05 -7.94
CA LEU A 54 -12.79 -6.76 -9.23
C LEU A 54 -14.03 -5.87 -9.05
N GLY A 55 -14.17 -4.87 -9.91
CA GLY A 55 -15.24 -3.87 -9.81
C GLY A 55 -14.94 -2.73 -8.82
N SER A 56 -13.80 -2.77 -8.11
CA SER A 56 -13.36 -1.64 -7.28
C SER A 56 -13.17 -0.40 -8.15
N PRO A 57 -13.81 0.73 -7.83
CA PRO A 57 -13.72 1.93 -8.66
C PRO A 57 -12.32 2.53 -8.70
N GLY A 58 -11.49 2.27 -7.69
CA GLY A 58 -10.07 2.64 -7.65
C GLY A 58 -9.15 1.80 -8.54
N ARG A 59 -9.71 0.87 -9.33
CA ARG A 59 -9.01 -0.05 -10.23
C ARG A 59 -9.24 0.28 -11.73
N LEU A 60 -9.65 1.49 -12.05
CA LEU A 60 -9.95 1.89 -13.42
C LEU A 60 -8.67 2.01 -14.25
N GLU A 61 -8.25 0.91 -14.87
CA GLU A 61 -7.09 0.87 -15.78
C GLU A 61 -7.24 1.90 -16.91
N GLY A 62 -6.23 2.77 -17.05
CA GLY A 62 -6.07 3.68 -18.18
C GLY A 62 -7.11 4.79 -18.31
N ARG A 63 -8.02 4.98 -17.36
CA ARG A 63 -8.99 6.07 -17.38
C ARG A 63 -8.53 7.19 -16.46
N LYS A 64 -8.41 8.40 -17.01
CA LYS A 64 -8.36 9.64 -16.21
C LYS A 64 -9.59 9.63 -15.30
N CYS A 65 -9.41 10.01 -14.05
CA CYS A 65 -10.52 10.24 -13.14
C CYS A 65 -11.58 11.10 -13.87
N PRO A 66 -12.81 10.62 -14.08
CA PRO A 66 -13.81 11.44 -14.73
C PRO A 66 -14.01 12.69 -13.88
N GLU A 67 -13.86 13.89 -14.47
CA GLU A 67 -14.17 15.15 -13.80
C GLU A 67 -15.58 15.15 -13.17
N ALA A 68 -16.48 14.37 -13.75
CA ALA A 68 -17.81 14.10 -13.21
C ALA A 68 -17.82 13.37 -11.85
N LEU A 69 -16.75 12.67 -11.47
CA LEU A 69 -16.61 12.03 -10.15
C LEU A 69 -16.16 13.05 -9.10
N LEU A 70 -15.33 14.01 -9.45
CA LEU A 70 -14.87 15.08 -8.55
C LEU A 70 -15.95 16.13 -8.29
N ALA A 71 -16.86 16.38 -9.23
CA ALA A 71 -17.90 17.42 -9.14
C ALA A 71 -19.15 16.97 -8.34
N ARG A 72 -19.30 15.70 -8.05
CA ARG A 72 -20.41 15.17 -7.26
C ARG A 72 -19.89 14.84 -5.88
N GLY A 73 -20.23 15.64 -4.88
CA GLY A 73 -20.08 15.21 -3.48
C GLY A 73 -20.66 13.80 -3.38
N PHE A 74 -19.78 12.81 -3.24
CA PHE A 74 -20.16 11.41 -3.31
C PHE A 74 -21.13 11.07 -2.16
N SER A 75 -22.39 10.93 -2.46
CA SER A 75 -23.21 9.94 -1.75
C SER A 75 -22.92 8.60 -2.42
N HIS A 76 -22.14 7.77 -1.79
CA HIS A 76 -21.88 6.44 -2.29
C HIS A 76 -23.15 5.61 -2.10
N SER A 77 -23.69 5.07 -3.18
CA SER A 77 -24.76 4.09 -3.04
C SER A 77 -24.30 2.92 -2.16
N GLN A 78 -25.20 2.24 -1.48
CA GLN A 78 -24.86 1.09 -0.65
C GLN A 78 -24.07 0.02 -1.44
N ASP A 79 -24.35 -0.15 -2.73
CA ASP A 79 -23.61 -1.08 -3.60
C ASP A 79 -22.14 -0.67 -3.76
N PHE A 80 -21.87 0.63 -3.88
CA PHE A 80 -20.51 1.15 -3.94
C PHE A 80 -19.75 0.93 -2.63
N LEU A 81 -20.38 1.21 -1.48
CA LEU A 81 -19.78 0.96 -0.17
C LEU A 81 -19.50 -0.53 0.04
N ASN A 82 -20.40 -1.41 -0.40
CA ASN A 82 -20.20 -2.86 -0.32
C ASN A 82 -18.96 -3.34 -1.10
N ILE A 83 -18.63 -2.69 -2.23
CA ILE A 83 -17.40 -2.99 -2.97
C ILE A 83 -16.17 -2.47 -2.21
N ILE A 84 -16.24 -1.24 -1.72
CA ILE A 84 -15.12 -0.62 -0.97
C ILE A 84 -14.83 -1.41 0.31
N PHE A 85 -15.84 -1.84 1.05
CA PHE A 85 -15.65 -2.60 2.29
C PHE A 85 -14.95 -3.96 2.09
N LYS A 86 -14.90 -4.47 0.87
CA LYS A 86 -14.14 -5.69 0.53
C LYS A 86 -12.65 -5.45 0.27
N GLN A 87 -12.21 -4.20 0.18
CA GLN A 87 -10.79 -3.88 0.02
C GLN A 87 -9.99 -4.37 1.23
N LYS A 88 -8.77 -4.82 0.98
CA LYS A 88 -7.88 -5.35 2.02
C LYS A 88 -6.48 -4.78 1.80
N SER A 89 -6.28 -3.50 2.03
CA SER A 89 -4.96 -2.89 1.90
C SER A 89 -4.34 -2.71 3.28
N PHE A 90 -3.03 -2.90 3.37
CA PHE A 90 -2.32 -2.75 4.63
C PHE A 90 -0.86 -2.34 4.39
N ALA A 91 -0.21 -1.82 5.42
CA ALA A 91 1.19 -1.41 5.37
C ALA A 91 1.88 -1.63 6.72
N GLY A 92 3.19 -1.73 6.68
CA GLY A 92 3.98 -1.92 7.89
C GLY A 92 5.38 -2.40 7.61
N ARG A 93 5.85 -3.36 8.43
CA ARG A 93 7.19 -3.94 8.32
C ARG A 93 7.10 -5.44 8.14
N LEU A 94 7.84 -5.93 7.16
CA LEU A 94 8.04 -7.35 6.91
C LEU A 94 9.38 -7.79 7.52
N GLU A 95 9.33 -8.80 8.34
CA GLU A 95 10.52 -9.45 8.90
C GLU A 95 10.61 -10.88 8.39
N PHE A 96 11.81 -11.30 8.05
CA PHE A 96 12.09 -12.67 7.64
C PHE A 96 12.90 -13.39 8.72
N SER A 97 12.55 -14.62 8.96
CA SER A 97 13.39 -15.57 9.69
C SER A 97 13.77 -16.69 8.75
N LYS A 98 15.07 -16.93 8.60
CA LYS A 98 15.58 -18.19 8.06
C LYS A 98 15.47 -19.19 9.18
N GLY A 99 14.29 -19.71 9.38
CA GLY A 99 14.03 -20.66 10.44
C GLY A 99 14.16 -22.09 9.96
N ASP A 100 14.26 -22.97 10.92
CA ASP A 100 13.92 -24.37 10.74
C ASP A 100 12.43 -24.42 10.37
N THR A 101 12.18 -24.40 9.07
CA THR A 101 10.83 -24.38 8.48
C THR A 101 10.06 -25.69 8.72
N THR A 102 10.66 -26.60 9.45
CA THR A 102 10.08 -27.90 9.81
C THR A 102 8.86 -27.80 10.72
N ASP A 103 8.67 -26.66 11.40
CA ASP A 103 7.56 -26.50 12.35
C ASP A 103 6.28 -25.94 11.72
N GLY A 104 6.31 -25.49 10.46
CA GLY A 104 5.15 -24.90 9.81
C GLY A 104 4.25 -25.91 9.12
N LYS A 105 2.95 -25.87 9.42
CA LYS A 105 1.93 -26.68 8.70
C LYS A 105 1.87 -26.36 7.20
N ALA A 106 2.44 -25.23 6.79
CA ALA A 106 2.51 -24.80 5.39
C ALA A 106 3.18 -25.86 4.50
N LEU A 107 4.35 -26.37 4.91
CA LEU A 107 5.08 -27.41 4.14
C LEU A 107 4.38 -28.77 4.14
N GLU A 108 3.59 -29.07 5.17
CA GLU A 108 2.81 -30.32 5.22
C GLU A 108 1.58 -30.28 4.30
N LYS A 109 1.02 -29.07 4.09
CA LYS A 109 -0.24 -28.88 3.37
C LYS A 109 -0.05 -28.41 1.92
N ASP A 110 1.09 -27.80 1.61
CA ASP A 110 1.41 -27.30 0.28
C ASP A 110 2.53 -28.14 -0.37
N GLU A 111 2.13 -29.12 -1.18
CA GLU A 111 3.07 -30.00 -1.87
C GLU A 111 4.00 -29.26 -2.82
N ILE A 112 3.54 -28.17 -3.44
CA ILE A 112 4.36 -27.36 -4.36
C ILE A 112 5.42 -26.62 -3.57
N LEU A 113 5.07 -26.00 -2.44
CA LEU A 113 6.02 -25.33 -1.56
C LEU A 113 7.05 -26.33 -1.03
N LEU A 114 6.63 -27.52 -0.66
CA LEU A 114 7.51 -28.60 -0.22
C LEU A 114 8.50 -29.04 -1.32
N GLN A 115 8.09 -29.09 -2.58
CA GLN A 115 8.99 -29.38 -3.70
C GLN A 115 9.97 -28.23 -3.96
N LEU A 116 9.52 -26.98 -3.92
CA LEU A 116 10.36 -25.81 -4.09
C LEU A 116 11.41 -25.69 -2.97
N SER A 117 11.06 -26.05 -1.74
CA SER A 117 11.97 -26.03 -0.59
C SER A 117 13.21 -26.91 -0.75
N LYS A 118 13.15 -27.91 -1.62
CA LYS A 118 14.30 -28.76 -1.96
C LYS A 118 15.30 -28.11 -2.90
N GLN A 119 14.89 -27.02 -3.57
CA GLN A 119 15.67 -26.35 -4.62
C GLN A 119 16.11 -24.93 -4.21
N ALA A 120 15.35 -24.29 -3.33
CA ALA A 120 15.60 -22.91 -2.91
C ALA A 120 15.32 -22.76 -1.39
N PRO A 121 15.95 -21.79 -0.74
CA PRO A 121 15.70 -21.53 0.68
C PRO A 121 14.26 -21.05 0.88
N VAL A 122 13.70 -21.50 2.00
CA VAL A 122 12.38 -21.09 2.48
C VAL A 122 12.56 -20.18 3.68
N TYR A 123 11.70 -19.17 3.76
CA TYR A 123 11.72 -18.15 4.81
C TYR A 123 10.36 -18.04 5.46
N THR A 124 10.33 -17.92 6.78
CA THR A 124 9.12 -17.49 7.50
C THR A 124 9.03 -15.97 7.46
N CYS A 125 7.90 -15.46 7.00
CA CYS A 125 7.59 -14.06 6.84
C CYS A 125 6.65 -13.61 7.96
N PHE A 126 6.99 -12.54 8.66
CA PHE A 126 6.16 -11.92 9.70
C PHE A 126 5.68 -10.57 9.20
N TRP A 127 4.41 -10.48 8.83
CA TRP A 127 3.77 -9.25 8.36
C TRP A 127 3.32 -8.41 9.55
N LYS A 128 4.16 -7.50 10.01
CA LYS A 128 3.83 -6.56 11.10
C LYS A 128 3.02 -5.41 10.53
N ARG A 129 1.70 -5.55 10.58
CA ARG A 129 0.78 -4.53 10.07
C ARG A 129 0.67 -3.37 11.06
N GLU A 130 1.00 -2.17 10.62
CA GLU A 130 0.87 -0.92 11.38
C GLU A 130 -0.34 -0.11 10.94
N ILE A 131 -0.71 -0.26 9.67
CA ILE A 131 -1.82 0.38 8.99
C ILE A 131 -2.64 -0.72 8.33
N ASP A 132 -3.95 -0.77 8.59
CA ASP A 132 -4.84 -1.76 7.99
C ASP A 132 -6.15 -1.11 7.53
N PHE A 133 -6.62 -1.46 6.33
CA PHE A 133 -7.92 -1.03 5.84
C PHE A 133 -9.05 -1.78 6.57
N GLN A 134 -8.86 -3.06 6.80
CA GLN A 134 -9.78 -3.88 7.59
C GLN A 134 -9.52 -3.68 9.10
N PRO A 135 -10.46 -4.02 9.97
CA PRO A 135 -10.19 -4.16 11.39
C PRO A 135 -9.07 -5.20 11.63
N PRO A 136 -8.32 -5.10 12.74
CA PRO A 136 -7.28 -6.06 13.06
C PRO A 136 -7.83 -7.48 13.15
N THR A 137 -7.10 -8.46 12.61
CA THR A 137 -7.51 -9.88 12.69
C THR A 137 -7.34 -10.47 14.09
N GLY A 138 -6.53 -9.82 14.94
CA GLY A 138 -6.22 -10.29 16.30
C GLY A 138 -5.18 -11.40 16.36
N GLY A 139 -4.73 -11.93 15.21
CA GLY A 139 -3.69 -12.94 15.07
C GLY A 139 -2.39 -12.37 14.51
N LEU A 140 -1.34 -13.18 14.56
CA LEU A 140 -0.11 -12.90 13.84
C LEU A 140 -0.33 -13.25 12.36
N ASP A 141 0.07 -12.34 11.49
CA ASP A 141 0.09 -12.59 10.05
C ASP A 141 1.45 -13.19 9.69
N ILE A 142 1.46 -14.49 9.47
CA ILE A 142 2.67 -15.26 9.23
C ILE A 142 2.49 -16.08 7.96
N GLY A 143 3.43 -15.93 7.03
CA GLY A 143 3.53 -16.73 5.82
C GLY A 143 4.84 -17.50 5.75
N VAL A 144 4.89 -18.45 4.85
CA VAL A 144 6.11 -19.19 4.47
C VAL A 144 6.35 -18.93 2.99
N CYS A 145 7.47 -18.31 2.67
CA CYS A 145 7.81 -17.89 1.31
C CYS A 145 8.97 -18.68 0.74
N CYS A 146 8.87 -19.07 -0.52
CA CYS A 146 9.96 -19.61 -1.33
C CYS A 146 10.15 -18.79 -2.59
N ASN A 147 11.36 -18.27 -2.79
CA ASN A 147 11.74 -17.54 -4.01
C ASN A 147 12.70 -18.41 -4.82
N SER A 148 12.17 -19.17 -5.77
CA SER A 148 12.95 -20.14 -6.55
C SER A 148 13.66 -19.56 -7.77
N SER A 149 13.14 -18.45 -8.32
CA SER A 149 13.64 -17.87 -9.58
C SER A 149 14.21 -16.46 -9.43
N GLY A 150 14.05 -15.84 -8.27
CA GLY A 150 14.38 -14.42 -8.06
C GLY A 150 13.33 -13.44 -8.59
N SER A 151 12.37 -13.91 -9.39
CA SER A 151 11.26 -13.12 -9.96
C SER A 151 9.87 -13.66 -9.64
N GLU A 152 9.79 -14.84 -9.01
CA GLU A 152 8.53 -15.45 -8.60
C GLU A 152 8.64 -15.96 -7.16
N ILE A 153 7.61 -15.70 -6.37
CA ILE A 153 7.47 -16.17 -4.99
C ILE A 153 6.20 -17.00 -4.90
N ARG A 154 6.29 -18.15 -4.23
CA ARG A 154 5.16 -18.84 -3.63
C ARG A 154 5.14 -18.52 -2.14
N GLU A 155 4.04 -18.00 -1.66
CA GLU A 155 3.76 -17.76 -0.26
C GLU A 155 2.61 -18.64 0.18
N THR A 156 2.73 -19.25 1.34
CA THR A 156 1.67 -20.08 1.94
C THR A 156 1.49 -19.64 3.39
N GLY A 157 0.25 -19.47 3.82
CA GLY A 157 -0.05 -19.17 5.22
C GLY A 157 0.59 -20.19 6.15
N TYR A 158 1.14 -19.76 7.28
CA TYR A 158 1.85 -20.64 8.21
C TYR A 158 0.98 -21.83 8.67
N ASP A 159 -0.33 -21.62 8.78
CA ASP A 159 -1.32 -22.66 9.11
C ASP A 159 -1.80 -23.46 7.88
N GLY A 160 -1.35 -23.08 6.68
CA GLY A 160 -1.74 -23.66 5.41
C GLY A 160 -3.16 -23.29 4.97
N SER A 161 -3.70 -22.18 5.44
CA SER A 161 -5.06 -21.74 5.10
C SER A 161 -5.16 -21.07 3.72
N TYR A 162 -4.06 -20.59 3.16
CA TYR A 162 -4.00 -20.00 1.82
C TYR A 162 -2.64 -20.26 1.16
N ALA A 163 -2.59 -20.15 -0.15
CA ALA A 163 -1.36 -20.01 -0.92
C ALA A 163 -1.51 -18.89 -1.97
N GLU A 164 -0.46 -18.14 -2.18
CA GLU A 164 -0.41 -17.03 -3.15
C GLU A 164 0.81 -17.18 -4.04
N GLY A 165 0.63 -16.89 -5.34
CA GLY A 165 1.72 -16.78 -6.31
C GLY A 165 1.98 -15.34 -6.66
N TRP A 166 3.24 -14.91 -6.58
CA TRP A 166 3.67 -13.55 -6.81
C TRP A 166 4.69 -13.46 -7.94
N LYS A 167 4.61 -12.39 -8.72
CA LYS A 167 5.57 -12.06 -9.77
C LYS A 167 6.14 -10.67 -9.55
N LEU A 168 7.47 -10.57 -9.58
CA LEU A 168 8.20 -9.31 -9.52
C LEU A 168 7.97 -8.51 -10.80
N LEU A 169 7.73 -7.21 -10.69
CA LEU A 169 7.76 -6.30 -11.82
C LEU A 169 9.22 -6.02 -12.23
N ASP A 170 9.53 -6.22 -13.50
CA ASP A 170 10.91 -6.40 -14.01
C ASP A 170 11.89 -5.26 -13.71
N ASP A 171 11.43 -4.05 -13.51
CA ASP A 171 12.26 -2.85 -13.34
C ASP A 171 12.37 -2.35 -11.90
N THR A 172 12.00 -3.17 -10.91
CA THR A 172 11.88 -2.71 -9.53
C THR A 172 12.92 -3.26 -8.57
N LYS A 173 13.60 -4.34 -8.92
CA LYS A 173 14.55 -5.04 -8.05
C LYS A 173 15.81 -4.23 -7.73
N GLU A 174 16.30 -3.48 -8.70
CA GLU A 174 17.54 -2.71 -8.58
C GLU A 174 17.35 -1.33 -7.93
N GLY A 175 16.11 -0.96 -7.62
CA GLY A 175 15.78 0.36 -7.07
C GLY A 175 15.69 1.45 -8.17
N PRO A 176 15.77 2.72 -7.80
CA PRO A 176 16.06 3.26 -6.47
C PRO A 176 14.97 2.97 -5.45
N PHE A 177 15.34 2.84 -4.17
CA PHE A 177 14.43 2.61 -3.07
C PHE A 177 14.35 3.84 -2.17
N LEU A 178 13.13 4.11 -1.68
CA LEU A 178 12.84 5.12 -0.67
C LEU A 178 11.73 4.60 0.24
N ALA A 179 11.90 4.76 1.55
CA ALA A 179 10.83 4.61 2.51
C ALA A 179 10.74 5.85 3.39
N MET A 180 9.51 6.29 3.66
CA MET A 180 9.22 7.39 4.59
C MET A 180 8.06 7.00 5.50
N GLU A 181 8.10 7.49 6.73
CA GLU A 181 7.03 7.38 7.72
C GLU A 181 6.37 8.74 7.92
N LEU A 182 5.05 8.78 7.99
CA LEU A 182 4.31 10.01 8.27
C LEU A 182 4.49 10.41 9.73
N VAL A 183 5.01 11.59 9.95
CA VAL A 183 5.17 12.19 11.29
C VAL A 183 3.89 12.91 11.68
N SER A 184 3.37 13.75 10.79
CA SER A 184 2.16 14.52 11.05
C SER A 184 1.42 14.88 9.76
N GLU A 185 0.12 15.13 9.90
CA GLU A 185 -0.75 15.75 8.90
C GLU A 185 -1.40 16.98 9.55
N ASN A 186 -1.17 18.18 9.00
CA ASN A 186 -1.56 19.47 9.59
C ASN A 186 -1.11 19.65 11.05
N GLY A 187 0.13 19.20 11.38
CA GLY A 187 0.68 19.25 12.74
C GLY A 187 0.15 18.17 13.70
N ILE A 188 -0.75 17.29 13.25
CA ILE A 188 -1.33 16.23 14.07
C ILE A 188 -0.60 14.92 13.76
N ALA A 189 -0.11 14.23 14.80
CA ALA A 189 0.57 12.93 14.64
C ALA A 189 -0.38 11.90 14.02
N ARG A 190 0.05 11.24 12.93
CA ARG A 190 -0.74 10.25 12.20
C ARG A 190 0.16 9.12 11.69
N THR A 191 -0.38 7.91 11.57
CA THR A 191 0.37 6.78 11.02
C THR A 191 0.26 6.78 9.50
N GLY A 192 1.39 6.72 8.82
CA GLY A 192 1.45 6.60 7.37
C GLY A 192 2.79 6.01 6.93
N SER A 193 2.81 5.37 5.78
CA SER A 193 4.01 4.81 5.15
C SER A 193 4.03 5.19 3.68
N TRP A 194 5.21 5.50 3.18
CA TRP A 194 5.50 5.76 1.78
C TRP A 194 6.65 4.87 1.35
N VAL A 195 6.50 4.20 0.21
CA VAL A 195 7.52 3.32 -0.36
C VAL A 195 7.68 3.63 -1.84
N ARG A 196 8.93 3.69 -2.30
CA ARG A 196 9.29 3.68 -3.71
C ARG A 196 10.21 2.50 -4.00
N ALA A 197 9.96 1.81 -5.13
CA ALA A 197 10.82 0.80 -5.70
C ALA A 197 10.89 0.99 -7.22
N GLY A 198 12.08 1.35 -7.73
CA GLY A 198 12.26 1.70 -9.14
C GLY A 198 11.43 2.93 -9.53
N LYS A 199 10.65 2.79 -10.58
CA LYS A 199 9.71 3.82 -11.06
C LYS A 199 8.34 3.78 -10.37
N HIS A 200 8.08 2.82 -9.51
CA HIS A 200 6.82 2.69 -8.81
C HIS A 200 6.87 3.26 -7.41
N PHE A 201 5.73 3.72 -6.94
CA PHE A 201 5.55 4.17 -5.56
C PHE A 201 4.22 3.70 -5.01
N ALA A 202 4.15 3.60 -3.70
CA ALA A 202 2.92 3.39 -2.96
C ALA A 202 2.94 4.24 -1.69
N TYR A 203 1.79 4.67 -1.20
CA TYR A 203 1.67 5.17 0.16
C TYR A 203 0.37 4.70 0.81
N ALA A 204 0.39 4.57 2.12
CA ALA A 204 -0.79 4.29 2.92
C ALA A 204 -0.83 5.22 4.13
N ILE A 205 -2.02 5.72 4.47
CA ILE A 205 -2.28 6.53 5.65
C ILE A 205 -3.42 5.89 6.42
N GLY A 206 -3.15 5.55 7.68
CA GLY A 206 -4.09 4.84 8.53
C GLY A 206 -5.19 5.74 9.11
N ARG A 207 -6.24 5.11 9.63
CA ARG A 207 -7.28 5.80 10.40
C ARG A 207 -6.74 6.36 11.70
N PRO A 208 -7.37 7.39 12.26
CA PRO A 208 -7.08 7.84 13.62
C PRO A 208 -7.20 6.69 14.60
N LYS A 209 -6.25 6.57 15.54
CA LYS A 209 -6.23 5.47 16.52
C LYS A 209 -7.03 5.78 17.79
N ASN A 210 -7.43 7.03 18.01
CA ASN A 210 -8.21 7.46 19.18
C ASN A 210 -9.23 8.53 18.81
N ALA A 211 -10.19 8.75 19.71
CA ALA A 211 -11.30 9.69 19.50
C ALA A 211 -10.82 11.14 19.36
N GLU A 212 -9.83 11.57 20.15
CA GLU A 212 -9.29 12.93 20.10
C GLU A 212 -8.68 13.23 18.73
N LEU A 213 -7.87 12.31 18.18
CA LEU A 213 -7.30 12.44 16.86
C LEU A 213 -8.38 12.40 15.77
N ALA A 214 -9.41 11.56 15.93
CA ALA A 214 -10.53 11.48 15.00
C ALA A 214 -11.28 12.82 14.95
N GLU A 215 -11.56 13.45 16.08
CA GLU A 215 -12.22 14.75 16.18
C GLU A 215 -11.39 15.85 15.51
N GLN A 216 -10.09 15.93 15.82
CA GLN A 216 -9.18 16.94 15.23
C GLN A 216 -9.07 16.82 13.71
N LEU A 217 -9.09 15.61 13.17
CA LEU A 217 -9.05 15.34 11.73
C LEU A 217 -10.44 15.38 11.07
N MET A 218 -11.49 15.76 11.82
CA MET A 218 -12.89 15.71 11.35
C MET A 218 -13.33 14.32 10.87
N CYS A 219 -12.65 13.27 11.33
CA CYS A 219 -13.02 11.90 11.07
C CYS A 219 -14.18 11.48 11.98
N PRO A 220 -15.10 10.60 11.55
CA PRO A 220 -16.13 10.06 12.42
C PRO A 220 -15.50 9.32 13.62
N LEU A 221 -16.09 9.47 14.81
CA LEU A 221 -15.65 8.78 16.03
C LEU A 221 -15.60 7.26 15.85
N GLU A 222 -16.54 6.70 15.08
CA GLU A 222 -16.60 5.29 14.72
C GLU A 222 -15.32 4.81 14.00
N SER A 223 -14.62 5.70 13.30
CA SER A 223 -13.33 5.40 12.68
C SER A 223 -12.29 4.94 13.69
N SER A 224 -12.25 5.54 14.87
CA SER A 224 -11.33 5.16 15.95
C SER A 224 -11.71 3.80 16.56
N ASN A 225 -12.99 3.43 16.52
CA ASN A 225 -13.49 2.19 17.10
C ASN A 225 -13.23 0.97 16.22
N ILE A 226 -12.89 1.14 14.94
CA ILE A 226 -12.56 0.02 14.04
C ILE A 226 -11.41 -0.82 14.62
N HIS A 227 -10.43 -0.20 15.25
CA HIS A 227 -9.33 -0.92 15.90
C HIS A 227 -9.78 -1.84 17.04
N GLN A 228 -10.99 -1.63 17.58
CA GLN A 228 -11.57 -2.46 18.63
C GLN A 228 -12.41 -3.61 18.06
N SER A 229 -12.68 -3.60 16.75
CA SER A 229 -13.48 -4.60 16.05
C SER A 229 -12.63 -5.80 15.60
N VAL A 230 -11.84 -6.34 16.53
CA VAL A 230 -10.90 -7.44 16.25
C VAL A 230 -11.64 -8.66 15.71
N GLY A 231 -11.13 -9.24 14.63
CA GLY A 231 -11.68 -10.44 13.99
C GLY A 231 -12.97 -10.23 13.18
N LYS A 232 -13.43 -8.98 13.01
CA LYS A 232 -14.56 -8.64 12.14
C LYS A 232 -14.08 -8.07 10.82
N THR A 233 -14.86 -8.22 9.77
CA THR A 233 -14.66 -7.46 8.53
C THR A 233 -15.12 -6.01 8.70
N LEU A 234 -14.64 -5.09 7.87
CA LEU A 234 -15.10 -3.71 7.87
C LEU A 234 -16.61 -3.63 7.62
N GLN A 235 -17.15 -4.47 6.74
CA GLN A 235 -18.57 -4.55 6.46
C GLN A 235 -19.38 -4.92 7.72
N GLU A 236 -18.93 -5.90 8.51
CA GLU A 236 -19.56 -6.28 9.78
C GLU A 236 -19.45 -5.19 10.85
N ALA A 237 -18.27 -4.55 10.95
CA ALA A 237 -18.04 -3.43 11.86
C ALA A 237 -18.94 -2.22 11.54
N MET A 238 -19.35 -2.07 10.28
CA MET A 238 -20.15 -0.96 9.77
C MET A 238 -21.65 -1.28 9.72
N THR A 239 -22.08 -2.47 10.16
CA THR A 239 -23.48 -2.82 10.23
C THR A 239 -24.24 -1.82 11.14
N ASN A 240 -25.31 -1.22 10.62
CA ASN A 240 -26.11 -0.17 11.27
C ASN A 240 -25.47 1.23 11.38
N VAL A 241 -24.37 1.48 10.71
CA VAL A 241 -23.79 2.83 10.60
C VAL A 241 -24.48 3.57 9.44
N GLU A 242 -24.81 4.85 9.64
CA GLU A 242 -25.38 5.68 8.60
C GLU A 242 -24.43 5.82 7.39
N GLU A 243 -24.99 5.85 6.18
CA GLU A 243 -24.22 5.89 4.92
C GLU A 243 -23.21 7.04 4.85
N ASN A 244 -23.58 8.22 5.31
CA ASN A 244 -22.71 9.39 5.34
C ASN A 244 -21.52 9.21 6.31
N VAL A 245 -21.75 8.54 7.43
CA VAL A 245 -20.71 8.20 8.42
C VAL A 245 -19.82 7.12 7.84
N ALA A 246 -20.38 6.07 7.25
CA ALA A 246 -19.65 5.00 6.58
C ALA A 246 -18.73 5.54 5.48
N THR A 247 -19.22 6.44 4.65
CA THR A 247 -18.45 7.11 3.61
C THR A 247 -17.26 7.87 4.19
N ARG A 248 -17.47 8.70 5.23
CA ARG A 248 -16.36 9.44 5.88
C ARG A 248 -15.34 8.52 6.53
N MET A 249 -15.77 7.38 7.09
CA MET A 249 -14.86 6.38 7.68
C MET A 249 -13.95 5.74 6.63
N VAL A 250 -14.46 5.47 5.43
CA VAL A 250 -13.63 5.01 4.30
C VAL A 250 -12.57 6.05 3.97
N HIS A 251 -12.94 7.33 3.93
CA HIS A 251 -12.01 8.42 3.61
C HIS A 251 -10.92 8.67 4.66
N CYS A 252 -11.08 8.17 5.89
CA CYS A 252 -10.05 8.28 6.92
C CYS A 252 -8.85 7.35 6.70
N TYR A 253 -8.95 6.38 5.80
CA TYR A 253 -7.86 5.52 5.35
C TYR A 253 -7.62 5.75 3.87
N VAL A 254 -6.37 5.85 3.47
CA VAL A 254 -6.00 5.93 2.06
C VAL A 254 -4.82 5.00 1.78
N SER A 255 -4.90 4.27 0.67
CA SER A 255 -3.75 3.56 0.09
C SER A 255 -3.76 3.76 -1.42
N VAL A 256 -2.59 4.04 -1.96
CA VAL A 256 -2.40 4.25 -3.39
C VAL A 256 -1.20 3.48 -3.90
N PHE A 257 -1.22 3.22 -5.21
CA PHE A 257 -0.09 2.76 -5.99
C PHE A 257 0.00 3.57 -7.26
N GLY A 258 1.20 3.93 -7.67
CA GLY A 258 1.43 4.75 -8.84
C GLY A 258 2.77 4.52 -9.50
N GLU A 259 3.00 5.27 -10.57
CA GLU A 259 4.19 5.19 -11.40
C GLU A 259 4.76 6.57 -11.66
N ILE A 260 6.09 6.65 -11.72
CA ILE A 260 6.84 7.84 -12.09
C ILE A 260 7.05 7.79 -13.60
N THR A 261 6.44 8.70 -14.32
CA THR A 261 6.53 8.79 -15.78
C THR A 261 7.12 10.13 -16.21
N MET A 262 7.64 10.18 -17.40
CA MET A 262 7.99 11.47 -18.02
C MET A 262 6.74 12.12 -18.60
N ARG A 263 6.56 13.41 -18.39
CA ARG A 263 5.50 14.17 -19.07
C ARG A 263 5.72 14.16 -20.59
N THR A 264 4.67 14.41 -21.32
CA THR A 264 4.70 14.46 -22.79
C THR A 264 5.65 15.55 -23.35
N ASP A 265 5.98 16.56 -22.55
CA ASP A 265 6.98 17.58 -22.89
C ASP A 265 8.44 17.07 -22.71
N GLY A 266 8.64 15.92 -22.10
CA GLY A 266 9.95 15.31 -21.84
C GLY A 266 10.83 16.03 -20.81
N LEU A 267 10.31 17.11 -20.18
CA LEU A 267 11.09 18.00 -19.31
C LEU A 267 10.86 17.71 -17.82
N GLN A 268 9.76 17.06 -17.48
CA GLN A 268 9.37 16.88 -16.08
C GLN A 268 8.92 15.46 -15.80
N LYS A 269 9.29 14.93 -14.63
CA LYS A 269 8.75 13.68 -14.11
C LYS A 269 7.43 13.93 -13.42
N CYS A 270 6.51 13.02 -13.62
CA CYS A 270 5.17 13.04 -13.07
C CYS A 270 4.94 11.77 -12.25
N TRP A 271 4.51 11.90 -11.01
CA TRP A 271 4.15 10.79 -10.14
C TRP A 271 2.64 10.59 -10.21
N GLN A 272 2.20 9.69 -11.08
CA GLN A 272 0.79 9.46 -11.34
C GLN A 272 0.25 8.29 -10.51
N ILE A 273 -0.89 8.50 -9.84
CA ILE A 273 -1.62 7.43 -9.15
C ILE A 273 -2.35 6.59 -10.18
N LEU A 274 -2.07 5.28 -10.19
CA LEU A 274 -2.71 4.32 -11.08
C LEU A 274 -3.86 3.59 -10.40
N TYR A 275 -3.71 3.28 -9.10
CA TYR A 275 -4.67 2.53 -8.30
C TYR A 275 -4.81 3.16 -6.92
N SER A 276 -6.01 3.13 -6.36
CA SER A 276 -6.27 3.68 -5.03
C SER A 276 -7.49 3.06 -4.36
N THR A 277 -7.49 3.01 -3.03
CA THR A 277 -8.70 2.79 -2.24
C THR A 277 -9.70 3.93 -2.37
N HIS A 278 -9.23 5.12 -2.80
CA HIS A 278 -10.03 6.29 -3.11
C HIS A 278 -10.08 6.50 -4.63
N PRO A 279 -11.22 6.26 -5.28
CA PRO A 279 -11.32 6.35 -6.74
C PRO A 279 -11.00 7.73 -7.33
N ASP A 280 -11.28 8.78 -6.59
CA ASP A 280 -11.04 10.18 -6.94
C ASP A 280 -9.55 10.54 -7.02
N LEU A 281 -8.69 9.73 -6.42
CA LEU A 281 -7.24 9.91 -6.52
C LEU A 281 -6.63 9.27 -7.77
N VAL A 282 -7.35 8.35 -8.44
CA VAL A 282 -6.83 7.66 -9.63
C VAL A 282 -6.65 8.65 -10.78
N GLY A 283 -5.46 8.66 -11.37
CA GLY A 283 -5.07 9.60 -12.42
C GLY A 283 -4.56 10.94 -11.92
N CYS A 284 -4.66 11.23 -10.61
CA CYS A 284 -4.07 12.43 -10.03
C CYS A 284 -2.55 12.35 -10.05
N THR A 285 -1.94 13.52 -10.22
CA THR A 285 -0.49 13.70 -10.12
C THR A 285 -0.13 14.10 -8.69
N LEU A 286 0.74 13.32 -8.03
CA LEU A 286 1.18 13.61 -6.67
C LEU A 286 2.26 14.69 -6.62
N PHE A 287 3.15 14.71 -7.62
CA PHE A 287 4.26 15.65 -7.68
C PHE A 287 4.48 16.12 -9.11
N GLU A 288 4.66 17.43 -9.26
CA GLU A 288 5.28 18.05 -10.42
C GLU A 288 6.61 18.63 -9.95
N MET A 289 7.71 18.09 -10.44
CA MET A 289 9.03 18.66 -10.18
C MET A 289 9.32 19.65 -11.30
N SER A 290 9.28 20.96 -10.98
CA SER A 290 9.72 22.00 -11.91
C SER A 290 11.24 22.11 -11.86
N ALA A 291 11.89 21.99 -13.03
CA ALA A 291 13.33 22.20 -13.17
C ALA A 291 13.74 23.69 -13.05
N SER A 292 12.80 24.61 -12.92
CA SER A 292 13.09 26.04 -12.81
C SER A 292 12.03 26.78 -12.00
N ASP A 293 12.47 27.55 -11.03
CA ASP A 293 11.67 28.48 -10.19
C ASP A 293 11.07 29.69 -10.96
N GLU A 294 11.07 29.68 -12.29
CA GLU A 294 10.79 30.87 -13.09
C GLU A 294 9.47 30.85 -13.84
N LEU A 295 8.41 30.23 -13.43
CA LEU A 295 7.12 30.51 -14.07
C LEU A 295 5.96 30.29 -13.11
N GLY A 296 5.49 31.39 -12.51
CA GLY A 296 4.22 31.51 -11.80
C GLY A 296 2.99 31.19 -12.66
N LYS A 297 2.97 30.04 -13.33
CA LYS A 297 1.78 29.50 -14.00
C LYS A 297 1.05 28.63 -13.01
N LYS A 298 -0.20 28.99 -12.74
CA LYS A 298 -1.17 28.23 -11.94
C LYS A 298 -1.07 26.75 -12.29
N ALA A 299 -0.55 25.94 -11.35
CA ALA A 299 -0.74 24.50 -11.37
C ALA A 299 -2.24 24.21 -11.32
N ASP A 300 -2.69 23.27 -12.12
CA ASP A 300 -4.08 22.81 -12.08
C ASP A 300 -4.45 22.33 -10.69
N SER A 301 -5.68 22.57 -10.30
CA SER A 301 -6.22 22.69 -8.94
C SER A 301 -6.15 21.46 -8.02
N ASN A 302 -5.46 20.38 -8.38
CA ASN A 302 -5.36 19.16 -7.58
C ASN A 302 -3.93 18.56 -7.56
N CYS A 303 -2.91 19.40 -7.63
CA CYS A 303 -1.53 18.96 -7.60
C CYS A 303 -0.92 19.11 -6.21
N SER A 304 -0.24 18.08 -5.75
CA SER A 304 0.57 18.11 -4.54
C SER A 304 1.98 18.59 -4.90
N ILE A 305 2.49 19.53 -4.12
CA ILE A 305 3.84 20.06 -4.30
C ILE A 305 4.73 19.49 -3.20
N LEU A 306 5.68 18.62 -3.55
CA LEU A 306 6.87 18.44 -2.70
C LEU A 306 7.83 19.59 -3.01
N LYS A 307 8.32 20.24 -1.98
CA LYS A 307 9.46 21.14 -2.16
C LYS A 307 10.62 20.29 -2.70
N PRO A 308 11.30 20.72 -3.78
CA PRO A 308 12.41 19.99 -4.34
C PRO A 308 13.46 19.80 -3.25
N ILE A 309 13.74 18.54 -2.92
CA ILE A 309 14.75 18.19 -1.93
C ILE A 309 15.90 17.57 -2.69
N THR A 310 17.00 18.29 -2.70
CA THR A 310 18.28 17.76 -3.15
C THR A 310 18.95 17.07 -1.96
N ASN A 311 19.52 15.89 -2.19
CA ASN A 311 20.28 15.13 -1.21
C ASN A 311 19.45 14.59 -0.03
N LEU A 312 18.47 13.73 -0.32
CA LEU A 312 17.75 12.98 0.73
C LEU A 312 18.73 12.09 1.52
N GLU A 313 18.59 12.14 2.84
CA GLU A 313 19.33 11.30 3.77
C GLU A 313 18.35 10.69 4.79
N ALA A 314 18.69 9.52 5.34
CA ALA A 314 17.91 8.91 6.40
C ALA A 314 17.78 9.88 7.60
N SER A 315 16.62 9.89 8.23
CA SER A 315 16.22 10.78 9.33
C SER A 315 15.86 12.21 8.94
N MET A 316 15.97 12.62 7.67
CA MET A 316 15.44 13.91 7.22
C MET A 316 13.93 13.95 7.24
N GLU A 317 13.38 15.13 7.50
CA GLU A 317 11.96 15.40 7.35
C GLU A 317 11.69 16.08 6.00
N VAL A 318 10.60 15.63 5.36
CA VAL A 318 10.15 16.09 4.05
C VAL A 318 8.75 16.65 4.20
N GLU A 319 8.57 17.92 3.81
CA GLU A 319 7.26 18.55 3.80
C GLU A 319 6.56 18.31 2.47
N GLN A 320 5.35 17.80 2.52
CA GLN A 320 4.43 17.64 1.40
C GLN A 320 3.24 18.57 1.59
N VAL A 321 2.99 19.45 0.64
CA VAL A 321 1.78 20.30 0.62
C VAL A 321 0.85 19.78 -0.46
N LEU A 322 -0.36 19.41 -0.06
CA LEU A 322 -1.42 18.94 -0.93
C LEU A 322 -2.47 20.05 -1.04
N LYS A 323 -2.90 20.38 -2.24
CA LYS A 323 -4.04 21.26 -2.45
C LYS A 323 -5.27 20.43 -2.76
N VAL A 324 -6.27 20.51 -1.90
CA VAL A 324 -7.55 19.82 -2.05
C VAL A 324 -8.64 20.89 -2.13
N GLY A 325 -9.03 21.26 -3.34
CA GLY A 325 -9.94 22.37 -3.56
C GLY A 325 -9.33 23.71 -3.13
N HIS A 326 -9.90 24.34 -2.10
CA HIS A 326 -9.41 25.61 -1.51
C HIS A 326 -8.55 25.41 -0.26
N GLU A 327 -8.41 24.17 0.21
CA GLU A 327 -7.66 23.85 1.42
C GLU A 327 -6.26 23.37 1.08
N GLU A 328 -5.31 23.72 1.96
CA GLU A 328 -3.95 23.18 1.92
C GLU A 328 -3.79 22.18 3.06
N LEU A 329 -3.36 20.97 2.73
CA LEU A 329 -3.03 19.92 3.66
C LEU A 329 -1.52 19.76 3.70
N THR A 330 -0.91 19.92 4.85
CA THR A 330 0.53 19.74 5.03
C THR A 330 0.82 18.42 5.71
N ARG A 331 1.70 17.62 5.11
CA ARG A 331 2.21 16.37 5.66
C ARG A 331 3.70 16.47 5.88
N ILE A 332 4.17 16.02 7.04
CA ILE A 332 5.59 15.88 7.35
C ILE A 332 5.93 14.40 7.31
N TRP A 333 6.85 14.05 6.43
CA TRP A 333 7.36 12.69 6.27
C TRP A 333 8.79 12.62 6.77
N LYS A 334 9.13 11.57 7.51
CA LYS A 334 10.50 11.25 7.91
C LYS A 334 11.07 10.18 7.01
N VAL A 335 12.21 10.44 6.41
CA VAL A 335 12.93 9.46 5.59
C VAL A 335 13.52 8.38 6.51
N VAL A 336 13.15 7.12 6.29
CA VAL A 336 13.65 5.96 7.05
C VAL A 336 14.62 5.11 6.25
N GLU A 337 14.52 5.15 4.93
CA GLU A 337 15.44 4.48 4.02
C GLU A 337 15.57 5.26 2.71
N VAL A 338 16.78 5.32 2.20
CA VAL A 338 17.09 5.88 0.88
C VAL A 338 18.31 5.17 0.27
N SER A 339 18.16 4.63 -0.93
CA SER A 339 19.26 3.95 -1.63
C SER A 339 20.13 4.86 -2.49
N SER A 340 19.61 6.06 -2.83
CA SER A 340 20.30 7.06 -3.64
C SER A 340 19.87 8.46 -3.22
N LYS A 341 20.83 9.40 -3.15
CA LYS A 341 20.53 10.80 -2.78
C LYS A 341 19.56 11.49 -3.73
N ASP A 342 19.52 11.03 -4.98
CA ASP A 342 18.70 11.62 -6.05
C ASP A 342 17.38 10.84 -6.25
N VAL A 343 16.98 10.00 -5.30
CA VAL A 343 15.84 9.09 -5.43
C VAL A 343 14.52 9.80 -5.77
N LEU A 344 14.31 11.03 -5.33
CA LEU A 344 13.14 11.82 -5.71
C LEU A 344 13.25 12.46 -7.08
N ILE A 345 14.48 12.67 -7.57
CA ILE A 345 14.78 13.36 -8.82
C ILE A 345 15.01 12.38 -9.96
N SER A 346 15.54 11.20 -9.67
CA SER A 346 15.94 10.16 -10.64
C SER A 346 14.77 9.38 -11.26
#